data_652de143141780f1d102e90ac77e0208
#
_entry.id   652de143141780f1d102e90ac77e0208
#
_cell.length_a   1.000
_cell.length_b   1.000
_cell.length_c   1.000
_cell.angle_alpha   90.00
_cell.angle_beta   90.00
_cell.angle_gamma   90.00
#
_symmetry.space_group_name_H-M   'P 1'
#
loop_
_entity.id
_entity.type
_entity.pdbx_description
1 polymer ?
#
loop_
_entity_poly.entity_id
_entity_poly.type
_entity_poly.pdbx_seq_one_letter_code
_entity_poly.pdbx_strand_id
1 'polypeptide(L)'
;AQCTLGDRRLRLFCPLSPLAHRLAETTAQRLKYHPAEFLLPWRMLRGEFTYTDATGTQRTCDLVAQELPAEGEPLATAVGHADRDRLLSALDTLQRQLAQAGLTHNNLKAANLWMTPDYRLLPLRYAYMRFDGGDDAPQFDALRAFVAEKASVAQMMCDTSAEYSAPCTAFRNHLWVGHM
;
A
#
# COMPACT_ATOMS: atom_id res chain seq x y z
N ALA A 1 -10.12 0.96 3.99
CA ALA A 1 -10.06 1.67 5.27
C ALA A 1 -8.82 1.26 6.05
N GLN A 2 -8.43 2.07 7.02
CA GLN A 2 -7.39 1.76 8.00
C GLN A 2 -8.02 1.91 9.39
N CYS A 3 -7.73 0.99 10.29
CA CYS A 3 -8.22 1.05 11.67
C CYS A 3 -7.14 0.54 12.64
N THR A 4 -7.37 0.77 13.92
CA THR A 4 -6.55 0.22 15.01
C THR A 4 -7.43 -0.71 15.85
N LEU A 5 -6.92 -1.88 16.14
CA LEU A 5 -7.57 -2.88 17.01
C LEU A 5 -6.58 -3.26 18.12
N GLY A 6 -6.79 -2.73 19.33
CA GLY A 6 -5.79 -2.77 20.40
C GLY A 6 -4.53 -2.03 19.96
N ASP A 7 -3.39 -2.71 20.00
CA ASP A 7 -2.06 -2.22 19.57
C ASP A 7 -1.76 -2.48 18.09
N ARG A 8 -2.66 -3.16 17.35
CA ARG A 8 -2.48 -3.51 15.95
C ARG A 8 -3.05 -2.45 15.03
N ARG A 9 -2.28 -2.08 14.01
CA ARG A 9 -2.74 -1.27 12.87
C ARG A 9 -3.15 -2.19 11.74
N LEU A 10 -4.39 -2.08 11.29
CA LEU A 10 -4.94 -2.91 10.23
C LEU A 10 -5.33 -2.07 9.03
N ARG A 11 -5.03 -2.57 7.84
CA ARG A 11 -5.61 -2.07 6.59
C ARG A 11 -6.67 -3.04 6.12
N LEU A 12 -7.90 -2.53 5.99
CA LEU A 12 -9.07 -3.32 5.62
C LEU A 12 -9.45 -3.09 4.17
N PHE A 13 -9.77 -4.16 3.48
CA PHE A 13 -10.26 -4.15 2.10
C PHE A 13 -11.54 -4.98 2.00
N CYS A 14 -12.59 -4.44 1.38
CA CYS A 14 -13.80 -5.18 1.08
C CYS A 14 -13.71 -5.72 -0.36
N PRO A 15 -13.78 -7.03 -0.59
CA PRO A 15 -13.90 -7.61 -1.93
C PRO A 15 -15.31 -7.39 -2.46
N LEU A 16 -15.50 -6.37 -3.31
CA LEU A 16 -16.81 -5.90 -3.77
C LEU A 16 -17.45 -6.78 -4.86
N SER A 17 -16.74 -7.76 -5.40
CA SER A 17 -17.27 -8.64 -6.44
C SER A 17 -16.98 -10.11 -6.13
N PRO A 18 -17.78 -11.05 -6.69
CA PRO A 18 -17.50 -12.48 -6.53
C PRO A 18 -16.10 -12.89 -7.02
N LEU A 19 -15.58 -12.22 -8.05
CA LEU A 19 -14.23 -12.46 -8.54
C LEU A 19 -13.19 -11.98 -7.52
N ALA A 20 -13.31 -10.76 -7.02
CA ALA A 20 -12.40 -10.21 -6.02
C ALA A 20 -12.39 -11.05 -4.74
N HIS A 21 -13.56 -11.57 -4.33
CA HIS A 21 -13.67 -12.47 -3.19
C HIS A 21 -12.90 -13.78 -3.42
N ARG A 22 -13.11 -14.45 -4.56
CA ARG A 22 -12.37 -15.67 -4.89
C ARG A 22 -10.87 -15.45 -4.97
N LEU A 23 -10.43 -14.34 -5.58
CA LEU A 23 -9.02 -14.00 -5.64
C LEU A 23 -8.42 -13.78 -4.25
N ALA A 24 -9.12 -13.05 -3.38
CA ALA A 24 -8.67 -12.83 -2.00
C ALA A 24 -8.57 -14.14 -1.21
N GLU A 25 -9.53 -15.04 -1.38
CA GLU A 25 -9.54 -16.36 -0.75
C GLU A 25 -8.37 -17.24 -1.22
N THR A 26 -8.19 -17.31 -2.54
CA THR A 26 -7.08 -18.07 -3.15
C THR A 26 -5.74 -17.53 -2.69
N THR A 27 -5.59 -16.21 -2.64
CA THR A 27 -4.38 -15.54 -2.15
C THR A 27 -4.12 -15.88 -0.68
N ALA A 28 -5.13 -15.80 0.18
CA ALA A 28 -5.01 -16.14 1.60
C ALA A 28 -4.55 -17.59 1.83
N GLN A 29 -5.03 -18.53 0.98
CA GLN A 29 -4.59 -19.92 1.03
C GLN A 29 -3.14 -20.08 0.57
N ARG A 30 -2.76 -19.47 -0.56
CA ARG A 30 -1.43 -19.61 -1.14
C ARG A 30 -0.33 -18.97 -0.30
N LEU A 31 -0.60 -17.83 0.33
CA LEU A 31 0.36 -17.14 1.22
C LEU A 31 0.82 -17.99 2.40
N LYS A 32 0.02 -18.97 2.84
CA LYS A 32 0.41 -19.91 3.90
C LYS A 32 1.61 -20.79 3.50
N TYR A 33 1.77 -21.01 2.20
CA TYR A 33 2.84 -21.84 1.63
C TYR A 33 3.98 -21.04 1.02
N HIS A 34 3.88 -19.71 1.03
CA HIS A 34 4.89 -18.78 0.52
C HIS A 34 5.23 -17.72 1.57
N PRO A 35 5.80 -18.13 2.73
CA PRO A 35 6.21 -17.18 3.75
C PRO A 35 7.38 -16.35 3.22
N ALA A 36 7.31 -15.02 3.37
CA ALA A 36 8.40 -14.11 3.07
C ALA A 36 8.33 -12.91 4.00
N GLU A 37 9.49 -12.45 4.47
CA GLU A 37 9.56 -11.36 5.48
C GLU A 37 9.00 -10.03 5.00
N PHE A 38 9.00 -9.81 3.68
CA PHE A 38 8.42 -8.61 3.07
C PHE A 38 6.91 -8.70 2.85
N LEU A 39 6.28 -9.86 3.13
CA LEU A 39 4.84 -10.04 3.03
C LEU A 39 4.18 -9.87 4.40
N LEU A 40 3.29 -8.89 4.47
CA LEU A 40 2.49 -8.64 5.66
C LEU A 40 1.42 -9.73 5.87
N PRO A 41 1.08 -10.06 7.11
CA PRO A 41 -0.02 -10.98 7.40
C PRO A 41 -1.31 -10.56 6.67
N TRP A 42 -1.90 -11.50 5.96
CA TRP A 42 -3.13 -11.34 5.19
C TRP A 42 -4.18 -12.32 5.69
N ARG A 43 -5.30 -11.81 6.14
CA ARG A 43 -6.38 -12.64 6.70
C ARG A 43 -7.72 -12.29 6.06
N MET A 44 -8.49 -13.31 5.74
CA MET A 44 -9.89 -13.18 5.35
C MET A 44 -10.75 -13.27 6.61
N LEU A 45 -11.55 -12.25 6.86
CA LEU A 45 -12.50 -12.15 7.97
C LEU A 45 -13.89 -12.34 7.37
N ARG A 46 -14.52 -13.48 7.66
CA ARG A 46 -15.80 -13.88 7.02
C ARG A 46 -16.97 -13.42 7.85
N GLY A 47 -17.85 -12.62 7.23
CA GLY A 47 -19.07 -12.15 7.87
C GLY A 47 -18.84 -11.28 9.10
N GLU A 48 -17.66 -10.71 9.27
CA GLU A 48 -17.31 -9.94 10.48
C GLU A 48 -17.60 -8.44 10.35
N PHE A 49 -17.92 -7.98 9.15
CA PHE A 49 -18.19 -6.57 8.93
C PHE A 49 -19.66 -6.33 8.58
N THR A 50 -20.35 -5.60 9.46
CA THR A 50 -21.73 -5.19 9.22
C THR A 50 -21.77 -3.68 8.96
N TYR A 51 -22.48 -3.28 7.93
CA TYR A 51 -22.69 -1.89 7.56
C TYR A 51 -24.15 -1.66 7.17
N THR A 52 -24.60 -0.42 7.26
CA THR A 52 -25.91 -0.01 6.76
C THR A 52 -25.72 0.60 5.37
N ASP A 53 -26.41 0.06 4.38
CA ASP A 53 -26.37 0.57 3.01
C ASP A 53 -27.19 1.87 2.85
N ALA A 54 -27.15 2.46 1.66
CA ALA A 54 -27.86 3.70 1.38
C ALA A 54 -29.39 3.61 1.50
N THR A 55 -29.95 2.39 1.53
CA THR A 55 -31.39 2.13 1.75
C THR A 55 -31.76 1.96 3.21
N GLY A 56 -30.78 2.06 4.14
CA GLY A 56 -31.00 1.79 5.56
C GLY A 56 -30.97 0.31 5.92
N THR A 57 -30.68 -0.58 4.99
CA THR A 57 -30.62 -2.01 5.22
C THR A 57 -29.29 -2.43 5.80
N GLN A 58 -29.31 -3.20 6.89
CA GLN A 58 -28.10 -3.82 7.44
C GLN A 58 -27.61 -4.94 6.53
N ARG A 59 -26.33 -4.89 6.17
CA ARG A 59 -25.64 -5.90 5.37
C ARG A 59 -24.37 -6.35 6.04
N THR A 60 -24.07 -7.63 5.85
CA THR A 60 -22.83 -8.23 6.32
C THR A 60 -21.96 -8.60 5.13
N CYS A 61 -20.66 -8.33 5.22
CA CYS A 61 -19.71 -8.72 4.18
C CYS A 61 -18.39 -9.24 4.77
N ASP A 62 -17.65 -9.91 3.91
CA ASP A 62 -16.30 -10.35 4.20
C ASP A 62 -15.31 -9.22 4.03
N LEU A 63 -14.28 -9.21 4.85
CA LEU A 63 -13.15 -8.28 4.75
C LEU A 63 -11.85 -9.05 4.58
N VAL A 64 -10.90 -8.37 3.98
CA VAL A 64 -9.49 -8.75 4.05
C VAL A 64 -8.78 -7.78 4.97
N ALA A 65 -8.06 -8.30 5.95
CA ALA A 65 -7.22 -7.53 6.85
C ALA A 65 -5.74 -7.79 6.56
N GLN A 66 -4.98 -6.72 6.39
CA GLN A 66 -3.51 -6.73 6.42
C GLN A 66 -3.03 -6.01 7.66
N GLU A 67 -2.18 -6.65 8.42
CA GLU A 67 -1.55 -6.06 9.60
C GLU A 67 -0.37 -5.19 9.16
N LEU A 68 -0.43 -3.90 9.49
CA LEU A 68 0.63 -2.95 9.18
C LEU A 68 1.66 -2.93 10.31
N PRO A 69 2.93 -2.63 10.02
CA PRO A 69 3.90 -2.30 11.06
C PRO A 69 3.41 -1.13 11.94
N ALA A 70 3.86 -1.09 13.19
CA ALA A 70 3.51 -0.02 14.13
C ALA A 70 3.91 1.35 13.60
N GLU A 71 5.04 1.42 12.89
CA GLU A 71 5.58 2.63 12.30
C GLU A 71 5.64 2.53 10.77
N GLY A 72 5.66 3.69 10.11
CA GLY A 72 5.73 3.80 8.67
C GLY A 72 4.51 4.46 8.06
N GLU A 73 4.54 4.57 6.74
CA GLU A 73 3.54 5.28 5.95
C GLU A 73 3.46 4.77 4.50
N PRO A 74 2.40 5.10 3.73
CA PRO A 74 2.36 4.79 2.31
C PRO A 74 3.51 5.46 1.55
N LEU A 75 4.11 4.77 0.58
CA LEU A 75 5.14 5.35 -0.30
C LEU A 75 4.66 6.63 -1.00
N ALA A 76 3.37 6.71 -1.33
CA ALA A 76 2.76 7.91 -1.90
C ALA A 76 2.88 9.17 -1.01
N THR A 77 2.98 8.99 0.30
CA THR A 77 3.22 10.06 1.27
C THR A 77 4.72 10.28 1.47
N ALA A 78 5.45 9.19 1.69
CA ALA A 78 6.88 9.20 1.97
C ALA A 78 7.71 9.92 0.91
N VAL A 79 7.35 9.78 -0.35
CA VAL A 79 8.07 10.39 -1.49
C VAL A 79 8.19 11.92 -1.42
N GLY A 80 7.34 12.57 -0.62
CA GLY A 80 7.38 14.02 -0.42
C GLY A 80 8.48 14.52 0.53
N HIS A 81 9.10 13.61 1.32
CA HIS A 81 10.08 14.01 2.35
C HIS A 81 11.21 12.99 2.57
N ALA A 82 11.09 11.77 2.05
CA ALA A 82 12.08 10.73 2.22
C ALA A 82 13.25 10.90 1.22
N ASP A 83 14.40 10.34 1.59
CA ASP A 83 15.58 10.33 0.74
C ASP A 83 15.30 9.53 -0.55
N ARG A 84 15.51 10.19 -1.70
CA ARG A 84 15.22 9.65 -3.03
C ARG A 84 16.03 8.42 -3.34
N ASP A 85 17.33 8.44 -3.09
CA ASP A 85 18.24 7.37 -3.50
C ASP A 85 17.99 6.13 -2.64
N ARG A 86 17.65 6.33 -1.37
CA ARG A 86 17.19 5.24 -0.50
C ARG A 86 15.87 4.64 -0.95
N LEU A 87 14.92 5.46 -1.42
CA LEU A 87 13.66 4.97 -1.98
C LEU A 87 13.88 4.15 -3.26
N LEU A 88 14.73 4.60 -4.15
CA LEU A 88 15.08 3.86 -5.38
C LEU A 88 15.75 2.52 -5.03
N SER A 89 16.70 2.52 -4.10
CA SER A 89 17.34 1.29 -3.61
C SER A 89 16.34 0.33 -2.95
N ALA A 90 15.35 0.85 -2.23
CA ALA A 90 14.29 0.05 -1.61
C ALA A 90 13.38 -0.58 -2.67
N LEU A 91 13.05 0.12 -3.76
CA LEU A 91 12.31 -0.43 -4.90
C LEU A 91 13.08 -1.56 -5.57
N ASP A 92 14.39 -1.40 -5.80
CA ASP A 92 15.25 -2.44 -6.38
C ASP A 92 15.34 -3.67 -5.47
N THR A 93 15.36 -3.45 -4.17
CA THR A 93 15.38 -4.53 -3.19
C THR A 93 14.07 -5.31 -3.19
N LEU A 94 12.92 -4.63 -3.18
CA LEU A 94 11.61 -5.28 -3.25
C LEU A 94 11.42 -6.04 -4.56
N GLN A 95 11.86 -5.48 -5.70
CA GLN A 95 11.79 -6.15 -7.00
C GLN A 95 12.58 -7.47 -6.98
N ARG A 96 13.81 -7.46 -6.46
CA ARG A 96 14.62 -8.68 -6.31
C ARG A 96 13.97 -9.70 -5.37
N GLN A 97 13.40 -9.25 -4.25
CA GLN A 97 12.73 -10.13 -3.28
C GLN A 97 11.52 -10.84 -3.90
N LEU A 98 10.67 -10.10 -4.65
CA LEU A 98 9.53 -10.68 -5.36
C LEU A 98 9.99 -11.71 -6.40
N ALA A 99 10.99 -11.36 -7.21
CA ALA A 99 11.54 -12.26 -8.23
C ALA A 99 12.15 -13.54 -7.61
N GLN A 100 12.93 -13.41 -6.54
CA GLN A 100 13.53 -14.55 -5.83
C GLN A 100 12.48 -15.48 -5.20
N ALA A 101 11.37 -14.90 -4.73
CA ALA A 101 10.25 -15.66 -4.18
C ALA A 101 9.33 -16.26 -5.27
N GLY A 102 9.59 -16.01 -6.56
CA GLY A 102 8.72 -16.43 -7.66
C GLY A 102 7.34 -15.78 -7.66
N LEU A 103 7.24 -14.59 -7.04
CA LEU A 103 5.99 -13.87 -6.84
C LEU A 103 5.89 -12.69 -7.81
N THR A 104 4.68 -12.44 -8.30
CA THR A 104 4.34 -11.24 -9.06
C THR A 104 3.16 -10.55 -8.40
N HIS A 105 3.30 -9.28 -8.08
CA HIS A 105 2.26 -8.57 -7.33
C HIS A 105 1.08 -8.12 -8.19
N ASN A 106 1.32 -7.75 -9.45
CA ASN A 106 0.34 -7.29 -10.46
C ASN A 106 -0.49 -6.05 -10.10
N ASN A 107 -0.17 -5.35 -9.01
CA ASN A 107 -0.90 -4.17 -8.57
C ASN A 107 0.01 -3.22 -7.77
N LEU A 108 1.28 -3.10 -8.19
CA LEU A 108 2.23 -2.19 -7.55
C LEU A 108 1.91 -0.74 -7.94
N LYS A 109 1.63 0.05 -6.92
CA LYS A 109 1.41 1.50 -6.99
C LYS A 109 1.93 2.12 -5.70
N ALA A 110 2.32 3.38 -5.72
CA ALA A 110 2.81 4.06 -4.52
C ALA A 110 1.83 3.99 -3.32
N ALA A 111 0.51 4.00 -3.58
CA ALA A 111 -0.52 3.82 -2.54
C ALA A 111 -0.64 2.37 -2.02
N ASN A 112 -0.06 1.39 -2.73
CA ASN A 112 -0.07 -0.03 -2.38
C ASN A 112 1.29 -0.51 -1.84
N LEU A 113 2.18 0.40 -1.51
CA LEU A 113 3.45 0.12 -0.85
C LEU A 113 3.49 0.87 0.48
N TRP A 114 3.85 0.16 1.53
CA TRP A 114 4.09 0.70 2.86
C TRP A 114 5.58 0.83 3.10
N MET A 115 6.05 2.02 3.44
CA MET A 115 7.45 2.26 3.77
C MET A 115 7.62 2.26 5.28
N THR A 116 8.56 1.49 5.77
CA THR A 116 8.98 1.49 7.18
C THR A 116 10.06 2.56 7.42
N PRO A 117 10.33 2.97 8.67
CA PRO A 117 11.36 3.96 8.98
C PRO A 117 12.78 3.57 8.52
N ASP A 118 13.06 2.28 8.41
CA ASP A 118 14.32 1.73 7.89
C ASP A 118 14.33 1.57 6.36
N TYR A 119 13.35 2.17 5.67
CA TYR A 119 13.19 2.16 4.21
C TYR A 119 12.90 0.78 3.60
N ARG A 120 12.35 -0.16 4.34
CA ARG A 120 11.79 -1.37 3.72
C ARG A 120 10.44 -1.05 3.10
N LEU A 121 10.23 -1.55 1.88
CA LEU A 121 8.95 -1.45 1.18
C LEU A 121 8.19 -2.77 1.31
N LEU A 122 6.98 -2.68 1.85
CA LEU A 122 6.10 -3.82 2.10
C LEU A 122 4.86 -3.67 1.20
N PRO A 123 4.62 -4.62 0.31
CA PRO A 123 3.47 -4.54 -0.59
C PRO A 123 2.14 -4.75 0.15
N LEU A 124 1.09 -4.13 -0.37
CA LEU A 124 -0.29 -4.22 0.13
C LEU A 124 -1.21 -4.69 -0.99
N ARG A 125 -2.41 -5.19 -0.65
CA ARG A 125 -3.46 -5.59 -1.60
C ARG A 125 -3.05 -6.75 -2.51
N TYR A 126 -2.78 -7.91 -1.94
CA TYR A 126 -2.31 -9.10 -2.63
C TYR A 126 -3.36 -9.82 -3.51
N ALA A 127 -4.59 -9.32 -3.65
CA ALA A 127 -5.66 -10.03 -4.35
C ALA A 127 -5.32 -10.42 -5.80
N TYR A 128 -4.41 -9.70 -6.44
CA TYR A 128 -3.96 -9.98 -7.82
C TYR A 128 -2.60 -10.66 -7.89
N MET A 129 -2.02 -11.02 -6.74
CA MET A 129 -0.71 -11.64 -6.68
C MET A 129 -0.72 -13.02 -7.37
N ARG A 130 0.32 -13.28 -8.14
CA ARG A 130 0.58 -14.58 -8.77
C ARG A 130 1.74 -15.27 -8.08
N PHE A 131 1.67 -16.60 -8.04
CA PHE A 131 2.61 -17.49 -7.36
C PHE A 131 3.29 -18.47 -8.34
N ASP A 132 3.16 -18.20 -9.61
CA ASP A 132 3.67 -19.00 -10.73
C ASP A 132 4.59 -18.19 -11.64
N GLY A 133 5.10 -17.09 -11.11
CA GLY A 133 5.93 -16.14 -11.86
C GLY A 133 5.10 -15.13 -12.64
N GLY A 134 5.79 -14.22 -13.29
CA GLY A 134 5.23 -13.11 -14.05
C GLY A 134 6.25 -11.97 -14.11
N ASP A 135 5.80 -10.79 -14.53
CA ASP A 135 6.67 -9.62 -14.65
C ASP A 135 6.01 -8.37 -14.07
N ASP A 136 6.61 -7.84 -13.00
CA ASP A 136 6.26 -6.56 -12.40
C ASP A 136 7.19 -5.41 -12.87
N ALA A 137 8.16 -5.67 -13.77
CA ALA A 137 9.14 -4.66 -14.19
C ALA A 137 8.48 -3.36 -14.69
N PRO A 138 7.44 -3.35 -15.53
CA PRO A 138 6.79 -2.13 -15.96
C PRO A 138 6.19 -1.31 -14.80
N GLN A 139 5.71 -1.99 -13.75
CA GLN A 139 5.16 -1.33 -12.57
C GLN A 139 6.28 -0.73 -11.71
N PHE A 140 7.42 -1.40 -11.57
CA PHE A 140 8.60 -0.86 -10.91
C PHE A 140 9.19 0.33 -11.66
N ASP A 141 9.23 0.30 -12.99
CA ASP A 141 9.70 1.43 -13.79
C ASP A 141 8.80 2.66 -13.61
N ALA A 142 7.48 2.47 -13.58
CA ALA A 142 6.53 3.54 -13.28
C ALA A 142 6.70 4.10 -11.85
N LEU A 143 7.02 3.24 -10.87
CA LEU A 143 7.29 3.67 -9.49
C LEU A 143 8.60 4.45 -9.38
N ARG A 144 9.67 4.03 -10.09
CA ARG A 144 10.94 4.78 -10.15
C ARG A 144 10.75 6.17 -10.79
N ALA A 145 10.00 6.24 -11.88
CA ALA A 145 9.66 7.50 -12.52
C ALA A 145 8.87 8.43 -11.57
N PHE A 146 7.89 7.89 -10.86
CA PHE A 146 7.11 8.62 -9.86
C PHE A 146 7.98 9.17 -8.73
N VAL A 147 8.90 8.37 -8.17
CA VAL A 147 9.84 8.80 -7.13
C VAL A 147 10.77 9.89 -7.67
N ALA A 148 11.28 9.75 -8.90
CA ALA A 148 12.15 10.73 -9.52
C ALA A 148 11.46 12.08 -9.75
N GLU A 149 10.22 12.07 -10.23
CA GLU A 149 9.42 13.28 -10.49
C GLU A 149 9.09 14.03 -9.18
N LYS A 150 8.58 13.33 -8.18
CA LYS A 150 8.16 13.95 -6.92
C LYS A 150 9.33 14.51 -6.11
N ALA A 151 10.47 13.84 -6.10
CA ALA A 151 11.67 14.35 -5.46
C ALA A 151 12.18 15.64 -6.14
N SER A 152 12.07 15.75 -7.47
CA SER A 152 12.43 16.97 -8.19
C SER A 152 11.53 18.14 -7.82
N VAL A 153 10.22 17.93 -7.68
CA VAL A 153 9.26 18.97 -7.26
C VAL A 153 9.53 19.40 -5.81
N ALA A 154 9.80 18.47 -4.91
CA ALA A 154 10.13 18.78 -3.51
C ALA A 154 11.42 19.61 -3.42
N GLN A 155 12.45 19.27 -4.20
CA GLN A 155 13.69 20.04 -4.26
C GLN A 155 13.45 21.46 -4.79
N MET A 156 12.68 21.63 -5.86
CA MET A 156 12.31 22.95 -6.40
C MET A 156 11.56 23.81 -5.38
N MET A 157 10.67 23.20 -4.59
CA MET A 157 9.92 23.92 -3.56
C MET A 157 10.82 24.32 -2.38
N CYS A 158 11.83 23.52 -2.01
CA CYS A 158 12.82 23.87 -1.01
C CYS A 158 13.73 25.01 -1.48
N ASP A 159 14.18 24.99 -2.72
CA ASP A 159 15.07 26.00 -3.29
C ASP A 159 14.37 27.36 -3.44
N THR A 160 13.07 27.37 -3.78
CA THR A 160 12.27 28.61 -3.82
C THR A 160 11.87 29.12 -2.45
N SER A 161 11.80 28.29 -1.41
CA SER A 161 11.49 28.73 -0.04
C SER A 161 12.68 29.38 0.67
N ALA A 162 13.91 29.20 0.18
CA ALA A 162 15.09 29.89 0.68
C ALA A 162 15.08 31.40 0.35
N GLU A 163 14.32 31.85 -0.66
CA GLU A 163 14.16 33.25 -1.03
C GLU A 163 12.96 33.94 -0.36
N TYR A 164 12.02 33.20 0.24
CA TYR A 164 10.86 33.75 0.94
C TYR A 164 10.77 33.17 2.36
N SER A 165 11.26 33.90 3.33
CA SER A 165 11.04 33.63 4.77
C SER A 165 9.61 34.01 5.17
N ALA A 166 8.62 33.21 4.76
CA ALA A 166 7.28 33.25 5.33
C ALA A 166 6.93 31.84 5.88
N PRO A 167 6.29 31.75 7.06
CA PRO A 167 5.99 30.45 7.66
C PRO A 167 5.02 29.68 6.78
N CYS A 168 5.43 28.48 6.37
CA CYS A 168 4.62 27.54 5.62
C CYS A 168 3.47 27.08 6.52
N THR A 169 2.29 27.70 6.36
CA THR A 169 1.07 27.24 7.02
C THR A 169 0.63 25.93 6.38
N ALA A 170 0.49 24.91 7.22
CA ALA A 170 0.11 23.56 6.87
C ALA A 170 -1.08 23.49 5.91
N PHE A 171 -0.90 22.76 4.81
CA PHE A 171 -1.99 22.32 3.95
C PHE A 171 -2.90 21.41 4.76
N ARG A 172 -4.14 21.82 4.99
CA ARG A 172 -5.19 21.00 5.58
C ARG A 172 -5.53 19.87 4.64
N ASN A 173 -5.43 18.64 5.14
CA ASN A 173 -5.94 17.44 4.49
C ASN A 173 -7.41 17.60 4.11
N HIS A 174 -7.73 17.70 2.83
CA HIS A 174 -9.08 17.46 2.36
C HIS A 174 -9.33 15.96 2.37
N LEU A 175 -10.06 15.49 3.38
CA LEU A 175 -10.70 14.19 3.37
C LEU A 175 -11.66 14.16 2.18
N TRP A 176 -11.35 13.37 1.19
CA TRP A 176 -12.32 12.92 0.21
C TRP A 176 -13.27 11.93 0.89
N VAL A 177 -14.43 12.40 1.30
CA VAL A 177 -15.57 11.53 1.61
C VAL A 177 -16.17 11.18 0.26
N GLY A 178 -15.85 9.98 -0.22
CA GLY A 178 -16.49 9.42 -1.40
C GLY A 178 -17.95 9.11 -1.05
N HIS A 179 -18.88 9.82 -1.64
CA HIS A 179 -20.27 9.36 -1.73
C HIS A 179 -20.30 8.11 -2.59
N MET A 180 -20.77 7.00 -1.99
CA MET A 180 -21.27 5.84 -2.75
C MET A 180 -22.72 6.07 -3.16
#